data_2b1de5eac525f6c0295940710a6622fc
#
_entry.id   2b1de5eac525f6c0295940710a6622fc
#
_cell.length_a   1.000
_cell.length_b   1.000
_cell.length_c   1.000
_cell.angle_alpha   90.00
_cell.angle_beta   90.00
_cell.angle_gamma   90.00
#
_symmetry.space_group_name_H-M   'P 1'
#
loop_
_entity.id
_entity.type
_entity.pdbx_description
1 polymer ?
#
loop_
_entity_poly.entity_id
_entity_poly.type
_entity_poly.pdbx_seq_one_letter_code
_entity_poly.pdbx_strand_id
1 'polypeptide(L)'
;AQFALLHQAFLDWSVLVFRDQNVTQQQHKVFASKFGELHTHPMHKERAIEDPHILTVKTTAHSAYTAGDGWHTDVTCDEYPPMGSMLYVTKTPEGGGGDTLFANMYLAYDLLSDTLKQMISGLVAVHDGALSYVGGYKSIPPKGGYPRNEHPVVVTHPETGRKLLYVNSGFTSRIKGLHSQESRALLDLLFRHINSTPKLTARVQWQSGTLVFWDNRCTQHHAVWDYYPHTRYGERVSIIAAQRPSVGSVAALH
;
A
#
# COMPACT_ATOMS: atom_id res chain seq x y z
N ALA A 1 -17.41 13.21 -17.67
CA ALA A 1 -16.30 13.06 -18.61
C ALA A 1 -14.94 13.04 -17.91
N GLN A 2 -14.54 14.11 -17.19
CA GLN A 2 -13.22 14.22 -16.54
C GLN A 2 -12.94 13.11 -15.52
N PHE A 3 -13.91 12.76 -14.67
CA PHE A 3 -13.74 11.67 -13.68
C PHE A 3 -13.47 10.32 -14.36
N ALA A 4 -14.18 10.01 -15.44
CA ALA A 4 -13.96 8.75 -16.17
C ALA A 4 -12.55 8.66 -16.79
N LEU A 5 -12.03 9.77 -17.33
CA LEU A 5 -10.66 9.83 -17.85
C LEU A 5 -9.63 9.64 -16.72
N LEU A 6 -9.87 10.28 -15.58
CA LEU A 6 -8.98 10.13 -14.42
C LEU A 6 -9.01 8.71 -13.85
N HIS A 7 -10.20 8.11 -13.75
CA HIS A 7 -10.36 6.73 -13.30
C HIS A 7 -9.67 5.75 -14.26
N GLN A 8 -9.83 5.95 -15.58
CA GLN A 8 -9.12 5.12 -16.56
C GLN A 8 -7.61 5.26 -16.43
N ALA A 9 -7.09 6.49 -16.31
CA ALA A 9 -5.67 6.73 -16.09
C ALA A 9 -5.16 6.07 -14.80
N PHE A 10 -5.97 6.07 -13.74
CA PHE A 10 -5.64 5.38 -12.49
C PHE A 10 -5.49 3.86 -12.67
N LEU A 11 -6.38 3.24 -13.45
CA LEU A 11 -6.29 1.81 -13.77
C LEU A 11 -5.11 1.47 -14.70
N ASP A 12 -4.81 2.35 -15.67
CA ASP A 12 -3.75 2.13 -16.65
C ASP A 12 -2.35 2.30 -16.04
N TRP A 13 -2.17 3.30 -15.17
CA TRP A 13 -0.87 3.71 -14.64
C TRP A 13 -0.63 3.31 -13.18
N SER A 14 -1.68 2.99 -12.43
CA SER A 14 -1.65 2.60 -11.01
C SER A 14 -1.10 3.68 -10.04
N VAL A 15 -0.36 4.66 -10.52
CA VAL A 15 0.17 5.79 -9.74
C VAL A 15 0.03 7.07 -10.55
N LEU A 16 -0.71 8.04 -10.01
CA LEU A 16 -0.92 9.35 -10.61
C LEU A 16 -0.26 10.43 -9.75
N VAL A 17 0.46 11.34 -10.40
CA VAL A 17 1.19 12.44 -9.73
C VAL A 17 0.63 13.77 -10.19
N PHE A 18 0.09 14.55 -9.26
CA PHE A 18 -0.44 15.88 -9.50
C PHE A 18 0.50 16.89 -8.85
N ARG A 19 1.13 17.74 -9.65
CA ARG A 19 2.05 18.79 -9.19
C ARG A 19 1.30 20.10 -8.96
N ASP A 20 1.91 20.99 -8.18
CA ASP A 20 1.45 22.37 -7.97
C ASP A 20 -0.01 22.46 -7.47
N GLN A 21 -0.40 21.52 -6.62
CA GLN A 21 -1.73 21.50 -6.02
C GLN A 21 -1.77 22.37 -4.76
N ASN A 22 -2.89 23.07 -4.60
CA ASN A 22 -3.20 23.81 -3.38
C ASN A 22 -4.61 23.37 -2.91
N VAL A 23 -4.65 22.27 -2.17
CA VAL A 23 -5.89 21.66 -1.70
C VAL A 23 -5.99 21.72 -0.18
N THR A 24 -7.17 22.07 0.32
CA THR A 24 -7.50 21.96 1.74
C THR A 24 -7.75 20.49 2.10
N GLN A 25 -7.67 20.14 3.39
CA GLN A 25 -8.03 18.80 3.87
C GLN A 25 -9.44 18.38 3.41
N GLN A 26 -10.40 19.31 3.45
CA GLN A 26 -11.76 19.03 3.00
C GLN A 26 -11.84 18.74 1.49
N GLN A 27 -11.14 19.51 0.66
CA GLN A 27 -11.06 19.25 -0.79
C GLN A 27 -10.37 17.90 -1.08
N HIS A 28 -9.32 17.56 -0.33
CA HIS A 28 -8.63 16.28 -0.43
C HIS A 28 -9.59 15.11 -0.12
N LYS A 29 -10.35 15.18 0.98
CA LYS A 29 -11.37 14.18 1.32
C LYS A 29 -12.50 14.10 0.29
N VAL A 30 -13.03 15.23 -0.17
CA VAL A 30 -14.08 15.28 -1.21
C VAL A 30 -13.58 14.67 -2.53
N PHE A 31 -12.33 14.89 -2.89
CA PHE A 31 -11.75 14.26 -4.08
C PHE A 31 -11.63 12.75 -3.90
N ALA A 32 -11.08 12.29 -2.78
CA ALA A 32 -10.94 10.87 -2.48
C ALA A 32 -12.29 10.14 -2.42
N SER A 33 -13.31 10.76 -1.82
CA SER A 33 -14.66 10.17 -1.69
C SER A 33 -15.38 9.92 -3.03
N LYS A 34 -14.90 10.49 -4.14
CA LYS A 34 -15.41 10.17 -5.48
C LYS A 34 -15.05 8.74 -5.93
N PHE A 35 -14.05 8.13 -5.32
CA PHE A 35 -13.59 6.77 -5.63
C PHE A 35 -14.15 5.71 -4.66
N GLY A 36 -14.74 6.12 -3.55
CA GLY A 36 -15.36 5.24 -2.56
C GLY A 36 -15.40 5.84 -1.16
N GLU A 37 -15.79 5.02 -0.20
CA GLU A 37 -15.84 5.38 1.22
C GLU A 37 -14.43 5.59 1.78
N LEU A 38 -14.27 6.60 2.66
CA LEU A 38 -12.97 6.89 3.25
C LEU A 38 -12.62 5.91 4.36
N HIS A 39 -11.37 5.45 4.34
CA HIS A 39 -10.84 4.49 5.31
C HIS A 39 -10.39 5.18 6.60
N THR A 40 -10.70 4.57 7.75
CA THR A 40 -10.13 4.93 9.04
C THR A 40 -8.95 4.01 9.35
N HIS A 41 -7.75 4.59 9.47
CA HIS A 41 -6.53 3.81 9.70
C HIS A 41 -6.58 3.07 11.04
N PRO A 42 -6.15 1.80 11.14
CA PRO A 42 -6.18 1.02 12.38
C PRO A 42 -5.51 1.68 13.58
N MET A 43 -4.45 2.46 13.36
CA MET A 43 -3.79 3.23 14.42
C MET A 43 -4.65 4.39 14.97
N HIS A 44 -5.71 4.77 14.26
CA HIS A 44 -6.65 5.82 14.67
C HIS A 44 -7.88 5.26 15.38
N LYS A 45 -8.15 3.96 15.26
CA LYS A 45 -9.26 3.31 15.96
C LYS A 45 -9.08 3.50 17.47
N GLU A 46 -10.16 3.84 18.17
CA GLU A 46 -10.20 4.05 19.63
C GLU A 46 -9.37 5.26 20.14
N ARG A 47 -8.89 6.14 19.26
CA ARG A 47 -8.21 7.38 19.66
C ARG A 47 -9.12 8.59 19.43
N ALA A 48 -9.09 9.53 20.37
CA ALA A 48 -9.72 10.84 20.17
C ALA A 48 -8.83 11.67 19.22
N ILE A 49 -9.14 11.65 17.93
CA ILE A 49 -8.48 12.43 16.88
C ILE A 49 -9.50 13.32 16.20
N GLU A 50 -9.04 14.48 15.74
CA GLU A 50 -9.89 15.50 15.15
C GLU A 50 -10.56 15.00 13.85
N ASP A 51 -9.81 14.31 13.00
CA ASP A 51 -10.34 13.72 11.75
C ASP A 51 -9.79 12.29 11.55
N PRO A 52 -10.66 11.26 11.65
CA PRO A 52 -10.24 9.86 11.55
C PRO A 52 -9.80 9.45 10.13
N HIS A 53 -10.15 10.23 9.11
CA HIS A 53 -9.83 9.95 7.71
C HIS A 53 -8.53 10.60 7.24
N ILE A 54 -7.95 11.52 8.04
CA ILE A 54 -6.67 12.16 7.74
C ILE A 54 -5.56 11.50 8.55
N LEU A 55 -4.65 10.81 7.87
CA LEU A 55 -3.43 10.31 8.50
C LEU A 55 -2.27 11.29 8.26
N THR A 56 -1.79 11.93 9.31
CA THR A 56 -0.59 12.77 9.24
C THR A 56 0.65 11.91 9.04
N VAL A 57 1.39 12.16 7.95
CA VAL A 57 2.70 11.57 7.65
C VAL A 57 3.76 12.63 7.90
N LYS A 58 4.43 12.55 9.04
CA LYS A 58 5.42 13.56 9.48
C LYS A 58 6.68 12.90 9.99
N THR A 59 7.82 13.34 9.46
CA THR A 59 9.15 12.97 9.95
C THR A 59 9.94 14.24 10.26
N THR A 60 10.68 14.24 11.37
CA THR A 60 11.48 15.38 11.86
C THR A 60 12.83 14.87 12.38
N ALA A 61 13.72 15.77 12.80
CA ALA A 61 14.98 15.44 13.46
C ALA A 61 14.82 14.60 14.76
N HIS A 62 13.61 14.55 15.33
CA HIS A 62 13.32 13.77 16.54
C HIS A 62 12.62 12.43 16.25
N SER A 63 12.38 12.11 14.98
CA SER A 63 11.73 10.86 14.60
C SER A 63 12.71 9.69 14.71
N ALA A 64 12.30 8.63 15.39
CA ALA A 64 13.07 7.39 15.50
C ALA A 64 12.93 6.50 14.27
N TYR A 65 11.92 6.75 13.43
CA TYR A 65 11.61 6.04 12.17
C TYR A 65 10.80 6.95 11.27
N THR A 66 10.71 6.60 9.98
CA THR A 66 9.71 7.17 9.06
C THR A 66 8.62 6.14 8.77
N ALA A 67 7.38 6.61 8.70
CA ALA A 67 6.27 5.74 8.33
C ALA A 67 6.45 5.26 6.87
N GLY A 68 6.34 3.94 6.67
CA GLY A 68 6.47 3.34 5.35
C GLY A 68 7.91 3.06 4.89
N ASP A 69 8.90 3.13 5.78
CA ASP A 69 10.27 2.67 5.50
C ASP A 69 10.29 1.14 5.41
N GLY A 70 10.19 0.63 4.20
CA GLY A 70 10.05 -0.77 3.84
C GLY A 70 8.93 -1.00 2.82
N TRP A 71 9.11 -2.02 1.98
CA TRP A 71 8.13 -2.38 0.95
C TRP A 71 6.83 -2.91 1.55
N HIS A 72 5.71 -2.25 1.27
CA HIS A 72 4.39 -2.65 1.75
C HIS A 72 3.27 -2.19 0.81
N THR A 73 2.15 -2.85 0.92
CA THR A 73 0.83 -2.40 0.48
C THR A 73 0.09 -1.95 1.74
N ASP A 74 -0.55 -0.80 1.70
CA ASP A 74 -1.23 -0.22 2.88
C ASP A 74 -2.26 -1.19 3.46
N VAL A 75 -2.16 -1.41 4.77
CA VAL A 75 -3.17 -2.01 5.64
C VAL A 75 -3.74 -3.34 5.13
N THR A 76 -2.91 -4.17 4.49
CA THR A 76 -3.37 -5.49 4.01
C THR A 76 -3.79 -6.45 5.13
N CYS A 77 -3.58 -6.07 6.39
CA CYS A 77 -4.10 -6.79 7.54
C CYS A 77 -5.61 -6.61 7.75
N ASP A 78 -6.26 -5.61 7.14
CA ASP A 78 -7.71 -5.44 7.18
C ASP A 78 -8.43 -6.46 6.28
N GLU A 79 -9.69 -6.73 6.58
CA GLU A 79 -10.54 -7.59 5.75
C GLU A 79 -10.83 -6.96 4.40
N TYR A 80 -11.02 -5.64 4.37
CA TYR A 80 -11.18 -4.80 3.19
C TYR A 80 -10.05 -3.76 3.17
N PRO A 81 -8.85 -4.12 2.69
CA PRO A 81 -7.74 -3.18 2.60
C PRO A 81 -8.10 -1.99 1.71
N PRO A 82 -7.48 -0.83 1.91
CA PRO A 82 -7.72 0.32 1.04
C PRO A 82 -7.54 -0.02 -0.44
N MET A 83 -8.48 0.44 -1.29
CA MET A 83 -8.35 0.32 -2.74
C MET A 83 -7.30 1.26 -3.30
N GLY A 84 -7.12 2.40 -2.64
CA GLY A 84 -6.15 3.42 -3.02
C GLY A 84 -5.90 4.38 -1.89
N SER A 85 -4.78 5.10 -1.98
CA SER A 85 -4.41 6.13 -1.03
C SER A 85 -3.91 7.37 -1.77
N MET A 86 -4.25 8.53 -1.25
CA MET A 86 -3.80 9.83 -1.73
C MET A 86 -2.94 10.49 -0.65
N LEU A 87 -1.68 10.79 -0.98
CA LEU A 87 -0.78 11.53 -0.09
C LEU A 87 -0.53 12.91 -0.70
N TYR A 88 -0.85 13.95 0.06
CA TYR A 88 -0.57 15.34 -0.27
C TYR A 88 0.59 15.83 0.60
N VAL A 89 1.71 16.20 -0.02
CA VAL A 89 2.91 16.67 0.67
C VAL A 89 3.02 18.19 0.54
N THR A 90 3.05 18.87 1.70
CA THR A 90 3.14 20.34 1.76
C THR A 90 4.51 20.82 2.23
N LYS A 91 5.33 19.95 2.83
CA LYS A 91 6.71 20.27 3.21
C LYS A 91 7.63 19.13 2.82
N THR A 92 8.62 19.46 2.00
CA THR A 92 9.70 18.56 1.59
C THR A 92 10.99 18.87 2.34
N PRO A 93 11.94 17.91 2.44
CA PRO A 93 13.24 18.16 3.03
C PRO A 93 14.00 19.25 2.28
N GLU A 94 14.71 20.08 3.01
CA GLU A 94 15.66 21.03 2.44
C GLU A 94 16.82 20.25 1.80
N GLY A 95 17.15 20.56 0.56
CA GLY A 95 18.18 19.83 -0.20
C GLY A 95 17.68 18.56 -0.93
N GLY A 96 16.40 18.21 -0.81
CA GLY A 96 15.79 17.03 -1.48
C GLY A 96 15.77 15.78 -0.61
N GLY A 97 15.45 14.64 -1.24
CA GLY A 97 15.25 13.36 -0.55
C GLY A 97 13.81 13.12 -0.12
N GLY A 98 13.57 12.02 0.58
CA GLY A 98 12.25 11.62 1.04
C GLY A 98 11.33 11.11 -0.07
N ASP A 99 11.89 10.64 -1.16
CA ASP A 99 11.14 10.08 -2.30
C ASP A 99 10.32 8.85 -1.89
N THR A 100 9.38 8.49 -2.74
CA THR A 100 8.64 7.23 -2.59
C THR A 100 8.88 6.36 -3.80
N LEU A 101 9.27 5.11 -3.55
CA LEU A 101 9.35 4.07 -4.57
C LEU A 101 8.00 3.36 -4.64
N PHE A 102 7.53 3.05 -5.86
CA PHE A 102 6.35 2.23 -6.12
C PHE A 102 6.76 1.00 -6.92
N ALA A 103 6.23 -0.17 -6.58
CA ALA A 103 6.45 -1.42 -7.31
C ALA A 103 5.14 -1.90 -7.95
N ASN A 104 5.21 -2.28 -9.23
CA ASN A 104 4.10 -2.83 -10.00
C ASN A 104 3.93 -4.32 -9.71
N MET A 105 2.86 -4.68 -9.02
CA MET A 105 2.61 -6.05 -8.58
C MET A 105 2.02 -6.96 -9.68
N TYR A 106 1.47 -6.38 -10.75
CA TYR A 106 1.16 -7.13 -11.97
C TYR A 106 2.45 -7.64 -12.61
N LEU A 107 3.41 -6.75 -12.84
CA LEU A 107 4.69 -7.11 -13.43
C LEU A 107 5.49 -8.05 -12.51
N ALA A 108 5.39 -7.88 -11.18
CA ALA A 108 5.98 -8.80 -10.22
C ALA A 108 5.46 -10.23 -10.41
N TYR A 109 4.16 -10.41 -10.64
CA TYR A 109 3.57 -11.71 -10.96
C TYR A 109 4.00 -12.20 -12.36
N ASP A 110 3.94 -11.34 -13.37
CA ASP A 110 4.23 -11.70 -14.76
C ASP A 110 5.67 -12.23 -14.94
N LEU A 111 6.62 -11.70 -14.19
CA LEU A 111 8.04 -12.07 -14.22
C LEU A 111 8.40 -13.36 -13.47
N LEU A 112 7.47 -13.96 -12.72
CA LEU A 112 7.69 -15.27 -12.13
C LEU A 112 7.67 -16.34 -13.23
N SER A 113 8.45 -17.42 -13.02
CA SER A 113 8.36 -18.60 -13.88
C SER A 113 6.97 -19.24 -13.78
N ASP A 114 6.54 -19.93 -14.85
CA ASP A 114 5.25 -20.63 -14.85
C ASP A 114 5.16 -21.68 -13.75
N THR A 115 6.25 -22.37 -13.46
CA THR A 115 6.34 -23.32 -12.34
C THR A 115 6.05 -22.64 -11.01
N LEU A 116 6.65 -21.47 -10.75
CA LEU A 116 6.40 -20.73 -9.51
C LEU A 116 4.99 -20.18 -9.45
N LYS A 117 4.46 -19.66 -10.57
CA LYS A 117 3.05 -19.23 -10.68
C LYS A 117 2.07 -20.36 -10.35
N GLN A 118 2.34 -21.58 -10.85
CA GLN A 118 1.54 -22.77 -10.54
C GLN A 118 1.64 -23.12 -9.05
N MET A 119 2.87 -23.12 -8.50
CA MET A 119 3.11 -23.47 -7.10
C MET A 119 2.39 -22.53 -6.13
N ILE A 120 2.35 -21.23 -6.41
CA ILE A 120 1.70 -20.24 -5.52
C ILE A 120 0.21 -20.05 -5.82
N SER A 121 -0.29 -20.64 -6.90
CA SER A 121 -1.71 -20.58 -7.26
C SER A 121 -2.56 -21.25 -6.19
N GLY A 122 -3.56 -20.54 -5.68
CA GLY A 122 -4.43 -21.04 -4.62
C GLY A 122 -3.86 -21.00 -3.20
N LEU A 123 -2.59 -20.61 -3.02
CA LEU A 123 -2.04 -20.37 -1.68
C LEU A 123 -2.69 -19.15 -1.04
N VAL A 124 -2.86 -19.22 0.28
CA VAL A 124 -3.41 -18.15 1.12
C VAL A 124 -2.35 -17.68 2.10
N ALA A 125 -2.15 -16.38 2.20
CA ALA A 125 -1.24 -15.75 3.13
C ALA A 125 -2.00 -15.09 4.28
N VAL A 126 -1.42 -15.12 5.47
CA VAL A 126 -1.90 -14.40 6.65
C VAL A 126 -1.22 -13.05 6.72
N HIS A 127 -2.01 -11.99 6.72
CA HIS A 127 -1.56 -10.61 6.89
C HIS A 127 -1.90 -10.14 8.30
N ASP A 128 -0.88 -9.64 9.02
CA ASP A 128 -0.95 -9.33 10.44
C ASP A 128 -0.44 -7.91 10.70
N GLY A 129 -1.31 -7.04 11.23
CA GLY A 129 -0.98 -5.67 11.56
C GLY A 129 0.09 -5.52 12.63
N ALA A 130 0.23 -6.52 13.52
CA ALA A 130 1.25 -6.48 14.56
C ALA A 130 2.69 -6.43 13.98
N LEU A 131 2.93 -6.96 12.78
CA LEU A 131 4.26 -6.90 12.16
C LEU A 131 4.73 -5.45 11.96
N SER A 132 3.92 -4.63 11.33
CA SER A 132 4.26 -3.21 11.10
C SER A 132 4.05 -2.36 12.34
N TYR A 133 2.89 -2.46 12.98
CA TYR A 133 2.51 -1.49 14.01
C TYR A 133 3.24 -1.75 15.34
N VAL A 134 3.38 -3.00 15.78
CA VAL A 134 4.12 -3.35 17.00
C VAL A 134 5.59 -3.58 16.67
N GLY A 135 5.89 -4.42 15.69
CA GLY A 135 7.25 -4.79 15.30
C GLY A 135 8.04 -3.59 14.73
N GLY A 136 7.47 -2.87 13.76
CA GLY A 136 8.08 -1.73 13.10
C GLY A 136 7.98 -0.44 13.91
N TYR A 137 6.78 0.04 14.17
CA TYR A 137 6.56 1.38 14.76
C TYR A 137 6.49 1.39 16.29
N LYS A 138 6.67 0.25 16.96
CA LYS A 138 6.63 0.13 18.41
C LYS A 138 5.36 0.71 19.04
N SER A 139 4.24 0.69 18.29
CA SER A 139 2.97 1.22 18.78
C SER A 139 2.31 0.26 19.76
N ILE A 140 1.59 0.82 20.72
CA ILE A 140 0.78 0.04 21.65
C ILE A 140 -0.46 -0.43 20.92
N PRO A 141 -0.77 -1.75 20.88
CA PRO A 141 -1.94 -2.25 20.19
C PRO A 141 -3.22 -1.77 20.89
N PRO A 142 -4.32 -1.57 20.13
CA PRO A 142 -5.63 -1.31 20.69
C PRO A 142 -6.15 -2.54 21.46
N LYS A 143 -7.22 -2.38 22.25
CA LYS A 143 -7.87 -3.51 22.91
C LYS A 143 -8.34 -4.52 21.87
N GLY A 144 -7.89 -5.77 21.98
CA GLY A 144 -8.15 -6.83 20.98
C GLY A 144 -7.07 -6.98 19.90
N GLY A 145 -6.02 -6.15 19.89
CA GLY A 145 -4.91 -6.21 18.95
C GLY A 145 -5.19 -5.50 17.63
N TYR A 146 -4.23 -5.55 16.73
CA TYR A 146 -4.39 -5.08 15.36
C TYR A 146 -5.10 -6.11 14.48
N PRO A 147 -5.75 -5.68 13.38
CA PRO A 147 -6.40 -6.58 12.44
C PRO A 147 -5.44 -7.66 11.93
N ARG A 148 -5.99 -8.84 11.67
CA ARG A 148 -5.30 -9.97 11.07
C ARG A 148 -6.26 -10.71 10.17
N ASN A 149 -5.94 -10.78 8.88
CA ASN A 149 -6.80 -11.39 7.87
C ASN A 149 -6.01 -12.28 6.92
N GLU A 150 -6.75 -13.12 6.20
CA GLU A 150 -6.22 -14.04 5.20
C GLU A 150 -6.58 -13.53 3.80
N HIS A 151 -5.57 -13.48 2.91
CA HIS A 151 -5.75 -13.10 1.50
C HIS A 151 -5.01 -14.09 0.58
N PRO A 152 -5.49 -14.28 -0.67
CA PRO A 152 -4.75 -15.09 -1.63
C PRO A 152 -3.36 -14.50 -1.89
N VAL A 153 -2.36 -15.37 -2.12
CA VAL A 153 -1.01 -14.96 -2.54
C VAL A 153 -1.03 -14.34 -3.94
N VAL A 154 -1.92 -14.84 -4.81
CA VAL A 154 -2.19 -14.29 -6.15
C VAL A 154 -3.62 -13.78 -6.17
N VAL A 155 -3.79 -12.51 -6.47
CA VAL A 155 -5.09 -11.82 -6.53
C VAL A 155 -5.39 -11.42 -7.96
N THR A 156 -6.66 -11.43 -8.34
CA THR A 156 -7.15 -10.81 -9.58
C THR A 156 -7.69 -9.42 -9.25
N HIS A 157 -7.17 -8.41 -9.94
CA HIS A 157 -7.64 -7.05 -9.75
C HIS A 157 -9.10 -6.91 -10.20
N PRO A 158 -10.00 -6.34 -9.37
CA PRO A 158 -11.45 -6.41 -9.61
C PRO A 158 -11.93 -5.64 -10.85
N GLU A 159 -11.19 -4.64 -11.30
CA GLU A 159 -11.57 -3.80 -12.44
C GLU A 159 -10.78 -4.14 -13.72
N THR A 160 -9.50 -4.47 -13.61
CA THR A 160 -8.66 -4.77 -14.79
C THR A 160 -8.64 -6.24 -15.16
N GLY A 161 -9.07 -7.15 -14.27
CA GLY A 161 -8.99 -8.59 -14.47
C GLY A 161 -7.57 -9.17 -14.48
N ARG A 162 -6.55 -8.35 -14.29
CA ARG A 162 -5.15 -8.79 -14.30
C ARG A 162 -4.77 -9.47 -12.98
N LYS A 163 -3.97 -10.52 -13.08
CA LYS A 163 -3.37 -11.18 -11.90
C LYS A 163 -2.20 -10.38 -11.37
N LEU A 164 -2.02 -10.42 -10.06
CA LEU A 164 -0.93 -9.73 -9.36
C LEU A 164 -0.46 -10.54 -8.15
N LEU A 165 0.77 -10.30 -7.72
CA LEU A 165 1.33 -10.89 -6.50
C LEU A 165 0.90 -10.05 -5.29
N TYR A 166 0.22 -10.69 -4.32
CA TYR A 166 -0.37 -10.00 -3.16
C TYR A 166 0.23 -10.44 -1.83
N VAL A 167 1.55 -10.28 -1.71
CA VAL A 167 2.31 -10.48 -0.47
C VAL A 167 3.27 -9.32 -0.28
N ASN A 168 3.50 -8.88 0.96
CA ASN A 168 4.44 -7.80 1.27
C ASN A 168 5.11 -8.03 2.62
N SER A 169 6.34 -7.53 2.78
CA SER A 169 7.11 -7.72 4.00
C SER A 169 6.57 -6.95 5.22
N GLY A 170 5.73 -5.92 4.98
CA GLY A 170 5.14 -5.12 6.06
C GLY A 170 4.06 -5.85 6.85
N PHE A 171 3.26 -6.68 6.19
CA PHE A 171 2.09 -7.30 6.81
C PHE A 171 2.01 -8.81 6.65
N THR A 172 2.64 -9.43 5.62
CA THR A 172 2.51 -10.87 5.39
C THR A 172 3.37 -11.66 6.35
N SER A 173 2.74 -12.40 7.26
CA SER A 173 3.41 -13.15 8.33
C SER A 173 3.74 -14.59 7.97
N ARG A 174 2.85 -15.26 7.23
CA ARG A 174 3.03 -16.68 6.84
C ARG A 174 2.08 -17.07 5.72
N ILE A 175 2.40 -18.18 5.06
CA ILE A 175 1.52 -18.88 4.11
C ILE A 175 0.80 -19.99 4.87
N LYS A 176 -0.52 -20.04 4.74
CA LYS A 176 -1.38 -21.03 5.40
C LYS A 176 -1.13 -22.42 4.80
N GLY A 177 -1.12 -23.43 5.65
CA GLY A 177 -0.94 -24.83 5.24
C GLY A 177 0.51 -25.26 5.01
N LEU A 178 1.48 -24.35 5.01
CA LEU A 178 2.91 -24.67 4.96
C LEU A 178 3.51 -24.73 6.37
N HIS A 179 4.52 -25.58 6.56
CA HIS A 179 5.36 -25.53 7.75
C HIS A 179 6.12 -24.20 7.83
N SER A 180 6.51 -23.77 9.02
CA SER A 180 7.11 -22.47 9.27
C SER A 180 8.35 -22.18 8.41
N GLN A 181 9.21 -23.18 8.21
CA GLN A 181 10.42 -23.06 7.39
C GLN A 181 10.09 -22.93 5.90
N GLU A 182 9.13 -23.72 5.40
CA GLU A 182 8.66 -23.66 4.01
C GLU A 182 8.02 -22.31 3.70
N SER A 183 7.11 -21.88 4.58
CA SER A 183 6.45 -20.59 4.46
C SER A 183 7.45 -19.44 4.45
N ARG A 184 8.45 -19.47 5.35
CA ARG A 184 9.48 -18.43 5.41
C ARG A 184 10.33 -18.43 4.14
N ALA A 185 10.79 -19.59 3.68
CA ALA A 185 11.63 -19.70 2.48
C ALA A 185 10.90 -19.15 1.24
N LEU A 186 9.60 -19.49 1.08
CA LEU A 186 8.80 -19.02 -0.04
C LEU A 186 8.52 -17.51 0.06
N LEU A 187 8.17 -17.00 1.23
CA LEU A 187 7.96 -15.55 1.41
C LEU A 187 9.26 -14.77 1.20
N ASP A 188 10.40 -15.23 1.70
CA ASP A 188 11.70 -14.57 1.49
C ASP A 188 12.08 -14.52 0.00
N LEU A 189 11.77 -15.58 -0.76
CA LEU A 189 11.95 -15.59 -2.21
C LEU A 189 11.08 -14.52 -2.87
N LEU A 190 9.78 -14.48 -2.55
CA LEU A 190 8.83 -13.54 -3.15
C LEU A 190 9.14 -12.08 -2.76
N PHE A 191 9.49 -11.82 -1.50
CA PHE A 191 9.89 -10.48 -1.06
C PHE A 191 11.18 -10.02 -1.75
N ARG A 192 12.19 -10.90 -1.86
CA ARG A 192 13.43 -10.60 -2.57
C ARG A 192 13.17 -10.32 -4.06
N HIS A 193 12.29 -11.10 -4.69
CA HIS A 193 11.89 -10.87 -6.08
C HIS A 193 11.31 -9.46 -6.27
N ILE A 194 10.49 -8.96 -5.33
CA ILE A 194 9.94 -7.60 -5.39
C ILE A 194 11.03 -6.56 -5.11
N ASN A 195 11.79 -6.72 -4.02
CA ASN A 195 12.69 -5.69 -3.49
C ASN A 195 13.96 -5.49 -4.34
N SER A 196 14.41 -6.50 -5.08
CA SER A 196 15.67 -6.49 -5.82
C SER A 196 15.51 -6.50 -7.35
N THR A 197 14.31 -6.23 -7.86
CA THR A 197 14.05 -6.16 -9.30
C THR A 197 13.76 -4.73 -9.74
N PRO A 198 14.77 -3.93 -10.14
CA PRO A 198 14.60 -2.49 -10.43
C PRO A 198 13.54 -2.17 -11.47
N LYS A 199 13.35 -3.04 -12.49
CA LYS A 199 12.34 -2.83 -13.54
C LYS A 199 10.89 -2.88 -13.06
N LEU A 200 10.64 -3.33 -11.82
CA LEU A 200 9.33 -3.26 -11.19
C LEU A 200 8.99 -1.87 -10.67
N THR A 201 10.00 -1.01 -10.48
CA THR A 201 9.89 0.17 -9.64
C THR A 201 9.84 1.46 -10.44
N ALA A 202 9.04 2.40 -9.94
CA ALA A 202 9.08 3.81 -10.29
C ALA A 202 9.40 4.63 -9.05
N ARG A 203 10.12 5.75 -9.22
CA ARG A 203 10.49 6.66 -8.13
C ARG A 203 9.77 7.98 -8.30
N VAL A 204 9.03 8.39 -7.28
CA VAL A 204 8.36 9.69 -7.22
C VAL A 204 9.16 10.62 -6.32
N GLN A 205 9.71 11.67 -6.92
CA GLN A 205 10.31 12.79 -6.20
C GLN A 205 9.21 13.74 -5.73
N TRP A 206 9.25 14.12 -4.47
CA TRP A 206 8.28 15.02 -3.89
C TRP A 206 8.69 16.49 -4.06
N GLN A 207 7.71 17.32 -4.32
CA GLN A 207 7.78 18.78 -4.26
C GLN A 207 6.64 19.25 -3.36
N SER A 208 6.80 20.40 -2.70
CA SER A 208 5.68 21.01 -1.97
C SER A 208 4.49 21.23 -2.91
N GLY A 209 3.29 20.90 -2.46
CA GLY A 209 2.08 20.94 -3.30
C GLY A 209 1.91 19.73 -4.23
N THR A 210 2.67 18.65 -4.03
CA THR A 210 2.44 17.42 -4.79
C THR A 210 1.42 16.53 -4.09
N LEU A 211 0.41 16.08 -4.86
CA LEU A 211 -0.53 15.03 -4.47
C LEU A 211 -0.25 13.79 -5.33
N VAL A 212 -0.08 12.65 -4.68
CA VAL A 212 0.09 11.35 -5.36
C VAL A 212 -1.06 10.44 -4.98
N PHE A 213 -1.69 9.85 -5.98
CA PHE A 213 -2.75 8.86 -5.83
C PHE A 213 -2.29 7.53 -6.41
N TRP A 214 -2.30 6.46 -5.60
CA TRP A 214 -1.88 5.13 -6.05
C TRP A 214 -2.96 4.09 -5.82
N ASP A 215 -3.01 3.11 -6.74
CA ASP A 215 -3.83 1.92 -6.60
C ASP A 215 -3.16 0.93 -5.65
N ASN A 216 -3.65 0.89 -4.44
CA ASN A 216 -3.11 0.05 -3.38
C ASN A 216 -3.38 -1.45 -3.63
N ARG A 217 -4.32 -1.78 -4.54
CA ARG A 217 -4.67 -3.17 -4.88
C ARG A 217 -3.58 -3.85 -5.72
N CYS A 218 -2.80 -3.06 -6.47
CA CYS A 218 -1.81 -3.57 -7.41
C CYS A 218 -0.43 -2.92 -7.30
N THR A 219 -0.18 -2.12 -6.25
CA THR A 219 1.14 -1.56 -5.98
C THR A 219 1.63 -1.86 -4.57
N GLN A 220 2.94 -1.96 -4.42
CA GLN A 220 3.63 -1.73 -3.16
C GLN A 220 4.36 -0.40 -3.21
N HIS A 221 4.65 0.15 -2.04
CA HIS A 221 5.46 1.35 -1.96
C HIS A 221 6.44 1.30 -0.78
N HIS A 222 7.47 2.17 -0.87
CA HIS A 222 8.53 2.31 0.11
C HIS A 222 8.90 3.79 0.22
N ALA A 223 8.76 4.37 1.41
CA ALA A 223 9.23 5.72 1.71
C ALA A 223 10.74 5.70 1.96
N VAL A 224 11.50 6.44 1.18
CA VAL A 224 12.96 6.52 1.34
C VAL A 224 13.28 7.51 2.45
N TRP A 225 14.00 7.08 3.49
CA TRP A 225 14.43 7.96 4.58
C TRP A 225 15.91 8.33 4.46
N ASP A 226 16.21 9.20 3.52
CA ASP A 226 17.55 9.69 3.18
C ASP A 226 17.74 11.19 3.46
N TYR A 227 16.86 11.80 4.24
CA TYR A 227 16.80 13.25 4.46
C TYR A 227 16.95 13.68 5.93
N TYR A 228 17.39 12.79 6.81
CA TYR A 228 17.69 13.17 8.19
C TYR A 228 18.77 14.28 8.25
N PRO A 229 18.62 15.34 9.07
CA PRO A 229 17.58 15.58 10.10
C PRO A 229 16.40 16.44 9.61
N HIS A 230 16.20 16.61 8.32
CA HIS A 230 15.19 17.52 7.76
C HIS A 230 13.77 17.01 7.95
N THR A 231 12.82 17.94 7.87
CA THR A 231 11.39 17.63 8.04
C THR A 231 10.71 17.35 6.71
N ARG A 232 9.92 16.28 6.68
CA ARG A 232 8.91 16.02 5.65
C ARG A 232 7.53 15.96 6.30
N TYR A 233 6.55 16.62 5.67
CA TYR A 233 5.16 16.64 6.16
C TYR A 233 4.17 16.47 5.01
N GLY A 234 3.19 15.63 5.23
CA GLY A 234 2.07 15.43 4.34
C GLY A 234 0.87 14.83 5.06
N GLU A 235 -0.24 14.75 4.36
CA GLU A 235 -1.50 14.21 4.85
C GLU A 235 -2.02 13.17 3.87
N ARG A 236 -2.40 12.00 4.39
CA ARG A 236 -2.88 10.89 3.60
C ARG A 236 -4.36 10.64 3.87
N VAL A 237 -5.12 10.47 2.79
CA VAL A 237 -6.48 9.95 2.78
C VAL A 237 -6.49 8.64 2.04
N SER A 238 -7.08 7.60 2.63
CA SER A 238 -7.22 6.28 2.02
C SER A 238 -8.70 5.97 1.77
N ILE A 239 -8.96 5.12 0.78
CA ILE A 239 -10.30 4.77 0.30
C ILE A 239 -10.50 3.27 0.48
N ILE A 240 -11.61 2.85 1.10
CA ILE A 240 -11.90 1.43 1.34
C ILE A 240 -12.15 0.71 0.01
N ALA A 241 -11.67 -0.53 -0.13
CA ALA A 241 -12.03 -1.37 -1.26
C ALA A 241 -13.47 -1.88 -1.12
N ALA A 242 -14.23 -1.85 -2.21
CA ALA A 242 -15.59 -2.39 -2.23
C ALA A 242 -15.62 -3.93 -2.13
N GLN A 243 -14.49 -4.59 -2.38
CA GLN A 243 -14.37 -6.05 -2.38
C GLN A 243 -13.08 -6.48 -1.67
N ARG A 244 -13.12 -7.65 -1.04
CA ARG A 244 -11.92 -8.30 -0.51
C ARG A 244 -10.99 -8.73 -1.65
N PRO A 245 -9.66 -8.77 -1.40
CA PRO A 245 -8.74 -9.41 -2.34
C PRO A 245 -9.16 -10.85 -2.63
N SER A 246 -9.30 -11.21 -3.91
CA SER A 246 -9.80 -12.52 -4.33
C SER A 246 -9.08 -13.03 -5.59
N VAL A 247 -9.15 -14.33 -5.82
CA VAL A 247 -8.61 -14.95 -7.04
C VAL A 247 -9.44 -14.63 -8.31
N GLY A 248 -10.56 -13.90 -8.16
CA GLY A 248 -11.55 -13.69 -9.20
C GLY A 248 -12.40 -14.95 -9.42
N SER A 249 -13.66 -14.80 -9.79
CA SER A 249 -14.41 -15.90 -10.40
C SER A 249 -13.79 -16.17 -11.77
N VAL A 250 -13.38 -17.40 -12.05
CA VAL A 250 -13.16 -17.84 -13.43
C VAL A 250 -14.56 -17.74 -14.08
N ALA A 251 -14.82 -16.64 -14.78
CA ALA A 251 -15.98 -16.60 -15.67
C ALA A 251 -15.80 -17.79 -16.58
N ALA A 252 -16.71 -18.75 -16.49
CA ALA A 252 -16.76 -19.87 -17.41
C ALA A 252 -16.85 -19.26 -18.81
N LEU A 253 -15.77 -19.41 -19.57
CA LEU A 253 -15.80 -19.17 -21.01
C LEU A 253 -16.73 -20.24 -21.58
N HIS A 254 -17.99 -19.85 -21.85
CA HIS A 254 -18.93 -20.60 -22.66
C HIS A 254 -18.91 -20.03 -24.07
#